data_50ef227217409780264867479912fca1
#
_entry.id   50ef227217409780264867479912fca1
#
_cell.length_a   1.000
_cell.length_b   1.000
_cell.length_c   1.000
_cell.angle_alpha   90.00
_cell.angle_beta   90.00
_cell.angle_gamma   90.00
#
_symmetry.space_group_name_H-M   'P 1'
#
loop_
_entity.id
_entity.type
_entity.pdbx_description
1 polymer ?
#
loop_
_entity_poly.entity_id
_entity_poly.type
_entity_poly.pdbx_seq_one_letter_code
_entity_poly.pdbx_strand_id
1 'polypeptide(L)'
;MFWSPPATFKNYYSLVLDSTLDREKVSVYKLVVTAQDGGLPSLSTTASVSVEVADVNDNAPAFVQPKYTVFVKENNPPGCHIFTVSARDADAQENALVSYSLVERRVGERALSSYVSVHAESGKVYALQPLDHEELELLQFQVSARDAGVPPLGSNVTLQLFVLDENDNAPALLPPGPGGGPSALSQVVSRSVDAGHVVAKVRAVDADSGYNAWLSYELQPAAGGSSSPFRVGLYTGEISTTRALDEADAPRQRLLVLVKDHGEPVLTATATVLLSLEDSGQAPKASSRALSGAAGAETALVDVNVYLIIAICAVSSLLVLTLLLYTALRCSAPPREGACGPVKPRLVCSSALGSWSYSRERRQKVCSGEGPPKTDLMAFSPSLPPGPISGDREEQLDVETDLPAKVSN
;
A
#
# COMPACT_ATOMS: atom_id res chain seq x y z
N MET A 1 -16.42 47.78 11.18
CA MET A 1 -16.33 48.93 12.10
C MET A 1 -17.53 49.82 11.86
N PHE A 2 -18.15 50.33 12.91
CA PHE A 2 -19.35 51.18 12.77
C PHE A 2 -18.93 52.62 12.81
N TRP A 3 -19.54 53.45 11.93
CA TRP A 3 -19.26 54.89 11.81
C TRP A 3 -20.56 55.67 11.76
N SER A 4 -20.61 56.85 12.36
CA SER A 4 -21.75 57.74 12.31
C SER A 4 -21.38 58.95 11.46
N PRO A 5 -21.99 59.13 10.28
CA PRO A 5 -21.77 60.34 9.48
C PRO A 5 -22.40 61.56 10.16
N PRO A 6 -21.90 62.78 9.84
CA PRO A 6 -22.51 64.01 10.34
C PRO A 6 -24.00 64.07 9.91
N ALA A 7 -24.83 64.47 10.87
CA ALA A 7 -26.28 64.51 10.66
C ALA A 7 -26.70 65.53 9.59
N THR A 8 -27.52 65.08 8.66
CA THR A 8 -28.18 65.91 7.64
C THR A 8 -29.37 66.72 8.23
N PHE A 9 -29.89 66.24 9.37
CA PHE A 9 -30.94 66.89 10.12
C PHE A 9 -30.53 67.07 11.59
N LYS A 10 -30.91 68.19 12.20
CA LYS A 10 -30.65 68.45 13.62
C LYS A 10 -31.19 67.29 14.48
N ASN A 11 -30.27 66.67 15.31
CA ASN A 11 -30.53 65.67 16.33
C ASN A 11 -30.86 64.25 15.83
N TYR A 12 -30.58 63.91 14.56
CA TYR A 12 -30.68 62.53 14.06
C TYR A 12 -29.34 62.04 13.62
N TYR A 13 -28.96 60.87 14.11
CA TYR A 13 -27.69 60.18 13.81
C TYR A 13 -28.00 58.79 13.30
N SER A 14 -27.28 58.34 12.30
CA SER A 14 -27.38 56.99 11.75
C SER A 14 -26.11 56.21 12.07
N LEU A 15 -26.30 54.98 12.52
CA LEU A 15 -25.22 54.01 12.63
C LEU A 15 -25.06 53.35 11.27
N VAL A 16 -23.87 53.45 10.67
CA VAL A 16 -23.58 52.90 9.34
C VAL A 16 -22.49 51.88 9.44
N LEU A 17 -22.62 50.80 8.71
CA LEU A 17 -21.62 49.78 8.59
C LEU A 17 -20.53 50.27 7.63
N ASP A 18 -19.27 50.29 8.11
CA ASP A 18 -18.07 50.75 7.36
C ASP A 18 -17.31 49.62 6.68
N SER A 19 -17.46 48.36 7.17
CA SER A 19 -16.79 47.19 6.64
C SER A 19 -17.66 45.95 6.80
N THR A 20 -17.36 44.88 6.05
CA THR A 20 -18.04 43.61 6.19
C THR A 20 -17.88 43.05 7.59
N LEU A 21 -18.92 42.48 8.13
CA LEU A 21 -18.91 41.74 9.40
C LEU A 21 -18.66 40.27 9.10
N ASP A 22 -18.05 39.61 10.07
CA ASP A 22 -17.65 38.21 10.02
C ASP A 22 -18.12 37.61 11.35
N ARG A 23 -19.16 36.76 11.30
CA ARG A 23 -19.79 36.17 12.46
C ARG A 23 -18.85 35.22 13.22
N GLU A 24 -18.01 34.52 12.48
CA GLU A 24 -17.04 33.52 13.02
C GLU A 24 -15.98 34.20 13.85
N LYS A 25 -15.68 35.49 13.55
CA LYS A 25 -14.79 36.31 14.36
C LYS A 25 -15.48 37.00 15.51
N VAL A 26 -16.65 37.66 15.23
CA VAL A 26 -17.41 38.36 16.22
C VAL A 26 -18.90 38.24 15.93
N SER A 27 -19.61 37.43 16.68
CA SER A 27 -21.04 37.18 16.52
C SER A 27 -21.94 38.30 17.08
N VAL A 28 -21.45 39.06 18.08
CA VAL A 28 -22.26 40.13 18.73
C VAL A 28 -21.37 41.33 18.99
N TYR A 29 -21.81 42.50 18.54
CA TYR A 29 -21.20 43.80 18.81
C TYR A 29 -22.02 44.54 19.85
N LYS A 30 -21.42 44.92 20.98
CA LYS A 30 -22.03 45.79 21.99
C LYS A 30 -21.50 47.22 21.78
N LEU A 31 -22.39 48.09 21.30
CA LEU A 31 -22.07 49.47 21.01
C LEU A 31 -22.61 50.37 22.10
N VAL A 32 -21.81 51.31 22.57
CA VAL A 32 -22.23 52.34 23.52
C VAL A 32 -22.20 53.67 22.77
N VAL A 33 -23.37 54.25 22.61
CA VAL A 33 -23.53 55.56 21.98
C VAL A 33 -23.65 56.58 23.09
N THR A 34 -22.75 57.56 23.08
CA THR A 34 -22.78 58.69 24.04
C THR A 34 -23.24 59.97 23.34
N ALA A 35 -24.30 60.55 23.82
CA ALA A 35 -24.76 61.89 23.41
C ALA A 35 -24.28 62.90 24.45
N GLN A 36 -23.64 63.97 23.97
CA GLN A 36 -23.13 65.03 24.84
C GLN A 36 -23.60 66.37 24.31
N ASP A 37 -24.10 67.25 25.19
CA ASP A 37 -24.48 68.61 24.84
C ASP A 37 -23.29 69.57 24.81
N GLY A 38 -23.49 70.76 24.30
CA GLY A 38 -22.49 71.84 24.24
C GLY A 38 -22.58 72.84 25.44
N GLY A 39 -23.20 72.44 26.56
CA GLY A 39 -23.37 73.29 27.75
C GLY A 39 -22.08 73.42 28.59
N LEU A 40 -22.11 74.33 29.53
CA LEU A 40 -21.05 74.56 30.54
C LEU A 40 -21.66 74.48 31.97
N PRO A 41 -21.53 73.34 32.68
CA PRO A 41 -20.82 72.10 32.29
C PRO A 41 -21.57 71.33 31.26
N SER A 42 -20.85 70.56 30.41
CA SER A 42 -21.38 69.65 29.41
C SER A 42 -22.05 68.45 30.12
N LEU A 43 -23.28 68.13 29.71
CA LEU A 43 -24.02 66.95 30.18
C LEU A 43 -23.99 65.89 29.12
N SER A 44 -23.90 64.62 29.55
CA SER A 44 -23.88 63.48 28.62
C SER A 44 -24.83 62.35 29.08
N THR A 45 -25.30 61.60 28.10
CA THR A 45 -26.08 60.38 28.33
C THR A 45 -25.58 59.28 27.41
N THR A 46 -25.74 58.04 27.82
CA THR A 46 -25.31 56.85 27.06
C THR A 46 -26.46 55.93 26.79
N ALA A 47 -26.44 55.28 25.61
CA ALA A 47 -27.35 54.20 25.25
C ALA A 47 -26.52 53.02 24.71
N SER A 48 -26.90 51.81 25.12
CA SER A 48 -26.26 50.58 24.64
C SER A 48 -27.11 49.96 23.53
N VAL A 49 -26.47 49.59 22.42
CA VAL A 49 -27.07 48.86 21.29
C VAL A 49 -26.31 47.57 21.09
N SER A 50 -27.03 46.44 21.11
CA SER A 50 -26.49 45.15 20.75
C SER A 50 -26.80 44.86 19.29
N VAL A 51 -25.78 44.55 18.49
CA VAL A 51 -25.93 44.16 17.07
C VAL A 51 -25.48 42.74 16.96
N GLU A 52 -26.39 41.83 16.65
CA GLU A 52 -26.10 40.41 16.32
C GLU A 52 -25.82 40.27 14.85
N VAL A 53 -24.75 39.52 14.49
CA VAL A 53 -24.41 39.23 13.10
C VAL A 53 -25.17 37.97 12.71
N ALA A 54 -26.00 38.07 11.67
CA ALA A 54 -26.68 36.91 11.13
C ALA A 54 -25.70 35.96 10.46
N ASP A 55 -25.97 34.67 10.60
CA ASP A 55 -25.17 33.60 9.98
C ASP A 55 -25.43 33.56 8.46
N VAL A 56 -24.37 33.26 7.72
CA VAL A 56 -24.37 33.00 6.27
C VAL A 56 -23.54 31.75 6.02
N ASN A 57 -24.03 30.85 5.18
CA ASN A 57 -23.30 29.62 4.84
C ASN A 57 -22.13 29.96 3.92
N ASP A 58 -21.01 30.42 4.50
CA ASP A 58 -19.80 30.80 3.77
C ASP A 58 -18.56 29.96 4.18
N ASN A 59 -18.71 29.01 5.12
CA ASN A 59 -17.70 28.04 5.50
C ASN A 59 -18.13 26.64 5.08
N ALA A 60 -17.22 25.87 4.50
CA ALA A 60 -17.45 24.46 4.21
C ALA A 60 -16.96 23.60 5.39
N PRO A 61 -17.60 22.44 5.66
CA PRO A 61 -17.09 21.48 6.65
C PRO A 61 -15.64 21.11 6.37
N ALA A 62 -14.76 21.24 7.35
CA ALA A 62 -13.32 20.97 7.21
C ALA A 62 -12.89 19.75 8.01
N PHE A 63 -12.22 18.80 7.35
CA PHE A 63 -11.56 17.69 8.01
C PHE A 63 -10.21 18.13 8.59
N VAL A 64 -9.82 17.55 9.73
CA VAL A 64 -8.51 17.85 10.38
C VAL A 64 -7.34 17.46 9.49
N GLN A 65 -7.49 16.38 8.71
CA GLN A 65 -6.46 15.89 7.81
C GLN A 65 -7.07 15.64 6.42
N PRO A 66 -6.30 15.86 5.34
CA PRO A 66 -6.78 15.58 3.98
C PRO A 66 -6.84 14.09 3.66
N LYS A 67 -6.20 13.25 4.50
CA LYS A 67 -6.08 11.81 4.32
C LYS A 67 -5.90 11.09 5.65
N TYR A 68 -6.59 9.97 5.80
CA TYR A 68 -6.42 9.04 6.91
C TYR A 68 -5.93 7.68 6.41
N THR A 69 -5.02 7.07 7.18
CA THR A 69 -4.56 5.69 6.96
C THR A 69 -5.08 4.83 8.10
N VAL A 70 -5.75 3.76 7.76
CA VAL A 70 -6.40 2.84 8.71
C VAL A 70 -5.96 1.42 8.39
N PHE A 71 -5.71 0.62 9.41
CA PHE A 71 -5.35 -0.79 9.31
C PHE A 71 -6.47 -1.63 9.90
N VAL A 72 -6.92 -2.63 9.15
CA VAL A 72 -7.96 -3.58 9.57
C VAL A 72 -7.47 -4.97 9.27
N LYS A 73 -7.61 -5.90 10.19
CA LYS A 73 -7.37 -7.31 9.91
C LYS A 73 -8.41 -7.82 8.94
N GLU A 74 -8.02 -8.69 8.06
CA GLU A 74 -8.96 -9.43 7.24
C GLU A 74 -9.88 -10.33 8.07
N ASN A 75 -10.81 -11.01 7.43
CA ASN A 75 -11.79 -11.89 8.11
C ASN A 75 -12.63 -11.17 9.17
N ASN A 76 -12.69 -9.83 9.11
CA ASN A 76 -13.49 -9.04 10.02
C ASN A 76 -14.97 -9.40 9.94
N PRO A 77 -15.72 -9.37 11.06
CA PRO A 77 -17.15 -9.63 11.03
C PRO A 77 -17.89 -8.56 10.21
N PRO A 78 -18.91 -8.93 9.42
CA PRO A 78 -19.76 -7.99 8.70
C PRO A 78 -20.36 -6.94 9.64
N GLY A 79 -20.36 -5.67 9.22
CA GLY A 79 -20.87 -4.57 10.03
C GLY A 79 -19.91 -4.09 11.12
N CYS A 80 -18.65 -4.52 11.12
CA CYS A 80 -17.68 -4.02 12.09
C CYS A 80 -17.33 -2.54 11.82
N HIS A 81 -17.16 -1.79 12.90
CA HIS A 81 -16.73 -0.40 12.85
C HIS A 81 -15.22 -0.33 12.55
N ILE A 82 -14.85 0.35 11.47
CA ILE A 82 -13.46 0.49 11.02
C ILE A 82 -12.83 1.77 11.57
N PHE A 83 -13.52 2.91 11.31
CA PHE A 83 -12.98 4.23 11.59
C PHE A 83 -14.12 5.25 11.73
N THR A 84 -13.85 6.42 12.33
CA THR A 84 -14.78 7.54 12.37
C THR A 84 -14.11 8.76 11.77
N VAL A 85 -14.69 9.31 10.71
CA VAL A 85 -14.29 10.60 10.17
C VAL A 85 -15.06 11.70 10.88
N SER A 86 -14.41 12.85 11.07
CA SER A 86 -15.05 14.02 11.65
C SER A 86 -14.62 15.26 10.90
N ALA A 87 -15.59 16.03 10.43
CA ALA A 87 -15.41 17.36 9.88
C ALA A 87 -16.07 18.38 10.83
N ARG A 88 -15.50 19.57 10.89
CA ARG A 88 -16.03 20.68 11.67
C ARG A 88 -16.38 21.82 10.73
N ASP A 89 -17.54 22.40 10.97
CA ASP A 89 -18.01 23.61 10.33
C ASP A 89 -17.90 24.79 11.30
N ALA A 90 -17.57 25.97 10.78
CA ALA A 90 -17.45 27.19 11.56
C ALA A 90 -18.75 27.97 11.65
N ASP A 91 -19.71 27.68 10.77
CA ASP A 91 -20.99 28.34 10.71
C ASP A 91 -21.88 27.99 11.93
N ALA A 92 -23.13 28.36 11.93
CA ALA A 92 -24.05 28.12 13.04
C ALA A 92 -25.31 27.36 12.58
N GLN A 93 -25.94 26.69 13.54
CA GLN A 93 -27.22 26.01 13.38
C GLN A 93 -27.24 25.03 12.18
N GLU A 94 -28.14 25.21 11.23
CA GLU A 94 -28.30 24.35 10.06
C GLU A 94 -27.11 24.42 9.12
N ASN A 95 -26.45 25.59 9.02
CA ASN A 95 -25.27 25.78 8.19
C ASN A 95 -24.07 24.96 8.72
N ALA A 96 -24.01 24.67 10.04
CA ALA A 96 -23.00 23.85 10.67
C ALA A 96 -23.40 22.36 10.85
N LEU A 97 -24.61 21.97 10.40
CA LEU A 97 -25.09 20.59 10.51
C LEU A 97 -24.47 19.73 9.41
N VAL A 98 -23.42 18.98 9.75
CA VAL A 98 -22.65 18.19 8.79
C VAL A 98 -23.25 16.79 8.60
N SER A 99 -23.40 16.39 7.34
CA SER A 99 -23.75 15.05 6.92
C SER A 99 -22.61 14.39 6.13
N TYR A 100 -22.43 13.08 6.33
CA TYR A 100 -21.37 12.31 5.67
C TYR A 100 -21.96 11.37 4.62
N SER A 101 -21.28 11.25 3.49
CA SER A 101 -21.64 10.31 2.44
C SER A 101 -20.42 9.69 1.79
N LEU A 102 -20.55 8.46 1.31
CA LEU A 102 -19.52 7.79 0.54
C LEU A 102 -19.48 8.37 -0.88
N VAL A 103 -18.29 8.72 -1.35
CA VAL A 103 -18.10 9.06 -2.77
C VAL A 103 -17.99 7.76 -3.54
N GLU A 104 -19.06 7.42 -4.25
CA GLU A 104 -19.19 6.15 -4.93
C GLU A 104 -18.13 5.97 -6.04
N ARG A 105 -17.51 4.81 -6.09
CA ARG A 105 -16.56 4.40 -7.13
C ARG A 105 -16.59 2.87 -7.29
N ARG A 106 -16.00 2.37 -8.37
CA ARG A 106 -15.80 0.92 -8.53
C ARG A 106 -14.45 0.49 -7.97
N VAL A 107 -14.45 -0.67 -7.33
CA VAL A 107 -13.27 -1.39 -6.85
C VAL A 107 -13.27 -2.74 -7.55
N GLY A 108 -12.39 -2.89 -8.56
CA GLY A 108 -12.49 -4.01 -9.48
C GLY A 108 -13.84 -4.00 -10.21
N GLU A 109 -14.56 -5.12 -10.11
CA GLU A 109 -15.88 -5.27 -10.73
C GLU A 109 -17.04 -4.82 -9.83
N ARG A 110 -16.80 -4.66 -8.52
CA ARG A 110 -17.83 -4.36 -7.51
C ARG A 110 -17.92 -2.85 -7.22
N ALA A 111 -19.05 -2.42 -6.69
CA ALA A 111 -19.22 -1.06 -6.19
C ALA A 111 -18.55 -0.90 -4.83
N LEU A 112 -17.98 0.26 -4.52
CA LEU A 112 -17.38 0.56 -3.22
C LEU A 112 -18.37 0.35 -2.07
N SER A 113 -19.64 0.71 -2.29
CA SER A 113 -20.74 0.53 -1.34
C SER A 113 -21.06 -0.93 -1.00
N SER A 114 -20.47 -1.92 -1.68
CA SER A 114 -20.53 -3.33 -1.28
C SER A 114 -19.51 -3.70 -0.21
N TYR A 115 -18.41 -2.96 -0.10
CA TYR A 115 -17.35 -3.20 0.88
C TYR A 115 -17.52 -2.39 2.16
N VAL A 116 -17.87 -1.10 2.03
CA VAL A 116 -17.93 -0.18 3.15
C VAL A 116 -19.18 0.71 3.09
N SER A 117 -19.60 1.18 4.26
CA SER A 117 -20.64 2.21 4.39
C SER A 117 -20.19 3.29 5.37
N VAL A 118 -20.79 4.49 5.25
CA VAL A 118 -20.60 5.58 6.20
C VAL A 118 -21.94 5.96 6.80
N HIS A 119 -21.98 6.16 8.11
CA HIS A 119 -23.17 6.64 8.79
C HIS A 119 -23.28 8.17 8.63
N ALA A 120 -24.39 8.64 8.09
CA ALA A 120 -24.55 10.01 7.64
C ALA A 120 -24.37 11.06 8.74
N GLU A 121 -24.80 10.79 9.96
CA GLU A 121 -24.73 11.77 11.04
C GLU A 121 -23.45 11.70 11.86
N SER A 122 -22.90 10.50 12.03
CA SER A 122 -21.78 10.29 12.95
C SER A 122 -20.42 10.14 12.26
N GLY A 123 -20.36 10.02 10.94
CA GLY A 123 -19.14 9.79 10.16
C GLY A 123 -18.48 8.43 10.45
N LYS A 124 -19.20 7.49 11.09
CA LYS A 124 -18.67 6.13 11.36
C LYS A 124 -18.67 5.32 10.08
N VAL A 125 -17.52 4.74 9.78
CA VAL A 125 -17.29 3.87 8.63
C VAL A 125 -17.32 2.41 9.08
N TYR A 126 -18.07 1.57 8.35
CA TYR A 126 -18.27 0.16 8.65
C TYR A 126 -17.86 -0.70 7.47
N ALA A 127 -17.23 -1.85 7.72
CA ALA A 127 -17.10 -2.90 6.72
C ALA A 127 -18.42 -3.66 6.61
N LEU A 128 -18.96 -3.80 5.41
CA LEU A 128 -20.24 -4.49 5.17
C LEU A 128 -20.08 -6.00 4.98
N GLN A 129 -18.88 -6.43 4.61
CA GLN A 129 -18.49 -7.82 4.41
C GLN A 129 -17.13 -8.09 5.02
N PRO A 130 -16.75 -9.35 5.24
CA PRO A 130 -15.37 -9.69 5.55
C PRO A 130 -14.46 -9.17 4.43
N LEU A 131 -13.37 -8.54 4.81
CA LEU A 131 -12.31 -8.15 3.89
C LEU A 131 -11.37 -9.34 3.77
N ASP A 132 -10.80 -9.53 2.59
CA ASP A 132 -9.92 -10.62 2.22
C ASP A 132 -8.65 -9.98 1.65
N HIS A 133 -7.50 -10.24 2.27
CA HIS A 133 -6.22 -9.64 1.90
C HIS A 133 -5.78 -10.09 0.50
N GLU A 134 -6.05 -11.36 0.15
CA GLU A 134 -5.70 -11.93 -1.15
C GLU A 134 -6.53 -11.32 -2.29
N GLU A 135 -7.77 -10.87 -2.00
CA GLU A 135 -8.59 -10.12 -2.95
C GLU A 135 -8.21 -8.63 -2.97
N LEU A 136 -7.88 -8.04 -1.81
CA LEU A 136 -7.78 -6.59 -1.67
C LEU A 136 -6.84 -6.13 -0.54
N GLU A 137 -5.56 -5.95 -0.82
CA GLU A 137 -4.57 -5.44 0.15
C GLU A 137 -4.84 -3.99 0.59
N LEU A 138 -5.38 -3.15 -0.31
CA LEU A 138 -5.61 -1.73 -0.10
C LEU A 138 -6.91 -1.26 -0.69
N LEU A 139 -7.81 -0.77 0.15
CA LEU A 139 -9.02 -0.08 -0.26
C LEU A 139 -8.86 1.42 -0.04
N GLN A 140 -8.77 2.20 -1.12
CA GLN A 140 -8.69 3.65 -1.05
C GLN A 140 -10.02 4.25 -1.54
N PHE A 141 -10.62 5.14 -0.77
CA PHE A 141 -11.90 5.78 -1.11
C PHE A 141 -12.01 7.17 -0.50
N GLN A 142 -13.09 7.89 -0.85
CA GLN A 142 -13.36 9.22 -0.33
C GLN A 142 -14.70 9.26 0.41
N VAL A 143 -14.70 10.01 1.50
CA VAL A 143 -15.91 10.39 2.22
C VAL A 143 -16.11 11.89 2.05
N SER A 144 -17.31 12.26 1.66
CA SER A 144 -17.75 13.65 1.54
C SER A 144 -18.46 14.08 2.82
N ALA A 145 -18.10 15.23 3.35
CA ALA A 145 -18.84 15.96 4.37
C ALA A 145 -19.55 17.12 3.72
N ARG A 146 -20.83 17.31 4.01
CA ARG A 146 -21.64 18.39 3.47
C ARG A 146 -22.52 18.97 4.57
N ASP A 147 -22.61 20.31 4.62
CA ASP A 147 -23.53 21.02 5.50
C ASP A 147 -24.99 20.98 5.00
N ALA A 148 -25.91 21.49 5.80
CA ALA A 148 -27.34 21.63 5.45
C ALA A 148 -27.72 23.08 5.06
N GLY A 149 -26.74 23.94 4.81
CA GLY A 149 -26.94 25.34 4.42
C GLY A 149 -27.44 25.52 2.99
N VAL A 150 -27.73 26.76 2.60
CA VAL A 150 -28.22 27.12 1.27
C VAL A 150 -27.36 28.23 0.67
N PRO A 151 -26.58 27.93 -0.44
CA PRO A 151 -26.32 26.61 -1.03
C PRO A 151 -25.50 25.71 -0.11
N PRO A 152 -25.68 24.39 -0.18
CA PRO A 152 -24.88 23.50 0.66
C PRO A 152 -23.41 23.45 0.21
N LEU A 153 -22.49 23.61 1.14
CA LEU A 153 -21.07 23.51 0.93
C LEU A 153 -20.55 22.13 1.38
N GLY A 154 -19.34 21.77 0.99
CA GLY A 154 -18.79 20.49 1.41
C GLY A 154 -17.32 20.30 1.07
N SER A 155 -16.72 19.30 1.68
CA SER A 155 -15.34 18.87 1.44
C SER A 155 -15.24 17.36 1.42
N ASN A 156 -14.11 16.85 0.92
CA ASN A 156 -13.84 15.42 0.83
C ASN A 156 -12.56 15.07 1.58
N VAL A 157 -12.56 13.88 2.18
CA VAL A 157 -11.37 13.28 2.79
C VAL A 157 -11.08 11.94 2.15
N THR A 158 -9.80 11.62 1.96
CA THR A 158 -9.36 10.32 1.45
C THR A 158 -9.05 9.37 2.60
N LEU A 159 -9.64 8.18 2.59
CA LEU A 159 -9.28 7.07 3.47
C LEU A 159 -8.48 6.03 2.69
N GLN A 160 -7.40 5.57 3.30
CA GLN A 160 -6.63 4.42 2.85
C GLN A 160 -6.77 3.34 3.91
N LEU A 161 -7.49 2.29 3.57
CA LEU A 161 -7.73 1.12 4.40
C LEU A 161 -6.79 0.01 3.94
N PHE A 162 -5.79 -0.32 4.76
CA PHE A 162 -4.92 -1.47 4.55
C PHE A 162 -5.52 -2.68 5.25
N VAL A 163 -5.73 -3.73 4.48
CA VAL A 163 -6.16 -5.02 5.01
C VAL A 163 -4.90 -5.77 5.44
N LEU A 164 -4.86 -6.15 6.71
CA LEU A 164 -3.75 -6.90 7.29
C LEU A 164 -4.02 -8.39 7.12
N ASP A 165 -3.03 -9.08 6.57
CA ASP A 165 -3.00 -10.50 6.33
C ASP A 165 -3.06 -11.31 7.64
N GLU A 166 -3.88 -12.36 7.69
CA GLU A 166 -3.93 -13.39 8.73
C GLU A 166 -3.60 -14.74 8.09
N ASN A 167 -2.98 -15.65 8.83
CA ASN A 167 -2.60 -16.96 8.30
C ASN A 167 -3.81 -17.89 8.20
N ASP A 168 -4.63 -17.71 7.18
CA ASP A 168 -5.87 -18.48 6.98
C ASP A 168 -5.85 -19.41 5.76
N ASN A 169 -4.80 -19.29 4.94
CA ASN A 169 -4.56 -20.15 3.79
C ASN A 169 -3.47 -21.18 4.09
N ALA A 170 -3.79 -22.47 3.92
CA ALA A 170 -2.79 -23.52 4.08
C ALA A 170 -1.99 -23.71 2.79
N PRO A 171 -0.70 -24.13 2.87
CA PRO A 171 0.10 -24.42 1.70
C PRO A 171 -0.59 -25.35 0.71
N ALA A 172 -0.72 -24.95 -0.54
CA ALA A 172 -1.31 -25.72 -1.62
C ALA A 172 -0.22 -26.43 -2.43
N LEU A 173 -0.29 -27.78 -2.49
CA LEU A 173 0.68 -28.59 -3.24
C LEU A 173 0.44 -28.44 -4.74
N LEU A 174 1.50 -28.15 -5.47
CA LEU A 174 1.47 -28.07 -6.94
C LEU A 174 1.66 -29.47 -7.55
N PRO A 175 0.87 -29.82 -8.59
CA PRO A 175 1.03 -31.10 -9.29
C PRO A 175 2.41 -31.19 -9.95
N PRO A 176 3.00 -32.38 -10.05
CA PRO A 176 4.36 -32.60 -10.57
C PRO A 176 4.54 -32.33 -12.08
N GLY A 177 3.48 -31.99 -12.81
CA GLY A 177 3.50 -31.67 -14.24
C GLY A 177 2.16 -31.99 -14.92
N PRO A 178 2.03 -31.70 -16.22
CA PRO A 178 0.80 -31.98 -16.97
C PRO A 178 0.53 -33.49 -17.00
N GLY A 179 -0.52 -33.92 -16.29
CA GLY A 179 -0.98 -35.32 -16.22
C GLY A 179 -0.76 -36.03 -14.87
N GLY A 180 -0.11 -35.40 -13.91
CA GLY A 180 0.00 -35.91 -12.54
C GLY A 180 -1.24 -35.60 -11.72
N GLY A 181 -1.83 -36.60 -11.05
CA GLY A 181 -2.93 -36.36 -10.11
C GLY A 181 -2.47 -35.59 -8.87
N PRO A 182 -3.39 -34.95 -8.13
CA PRO A 182 -3.07 -34.00 -7.06
C PRO A 182 -2.42 -34.58 -5.81
N SER A 183 -2.21 -35.90 -5.69
CA SER A 183 -1.94 -36.49 -4.38
C SER A 183 -0.64 -37.30 -4.24
N ALA A 184 0.03 -37.71 -5.30
CA ALA A 184 1.27 -38.51 -5.17
C ALA A 184 2.25 -38.25 -6.31
N LEU A 185 3.46 -37.81 -5.95
CA LEU A 185 4.59 -37.74 -6.85
C LEU A 185 5.22 -39.14 -6.93
N SER A 186 5.19 -39.78 -8.11
CA SER A 186 5.84 -41.08 -8.32
C SER A 186 7.09 -40.91 -9.19
N GLN A 187 8.23 -41.39 -8.72
CA GLN A 187 9.52 -41.24 -9.39
C GLN A 187 10.29 -42.57 -9.34
N VAL A 188 10.90 -42.92 -10.47
CA VAL A 188 11.83 -44.04 -10.56
C VAL A 188 13.28 -43.54 -10.31
N VAL A 189 14.01 -44.21 -9.45
CA VAL A 189 15.35 -43.83 -9.05
C VAL A 189 16.29 -45.05 -9.24
N SER A 190 17.41 -44.85 -9.93
CA SER A 190 18.41 -45.89 -10.02
C SER A 190 19.13 -46.06 -8.67
N ARG A 191 19.40 -47.32 -8.28
CA ARG A 191 20.22 -47.59 -7.06
C ARG A 191 21.67 -47.16 -7.18
N SER A 192 22.18 -46.93 -8.39
CA SER A 192 23.53 -46.49 -8.65
C SER A 192 23.77 -44.99 -8.42
N VAL A 193 22.79 -44.25 -7.90
CA VAL A 193 22.95 -42.79 -7.65
C VAL A 193 23.82 -42.56 -6.40
N ASP A 194 24.67 -41.56 -6.49
CA ASP A 194 25.56 -41.13 -5.41
C ASP A 194 24.80 -40.37 -4.31
N ALA A 195 25.44 -40.18 -3.18
CA ALA A 195 24.95 -39.31 -2.12
C ALA A 195 24.84 -37.86 -2.63
N GLY A 196 23.75 -37.19 -2.28
CA GLY A 196 23.45 -35.81 -2.71
C GLY A 196 22.71 -35.72 -4.05
N HIS A 197 22.41 -36.82 -4.72
CA HIS A 197 21.62 -36.82 -5.95
C HIS A 197 20.16 -36.40 -5.66
N VAL A 198 19.65 -35.44 -6.43
CA VAL A 198 18.27 -34.99 -6.31
C VAL A 198 17.35 -35.95 -7.07
N VAL A 199 16.46 -36.62 -6.34
CA VAL A 199 15.55 -37.67 -6.88
C VAL A 199 14.15 -37.14 -7.17
N ALA A 200 13.70 -36.12 -6.47
CA ALA A 200 12.38 -35.54 -6.63
C ALA A 200 12.35 -34.11 -6.08
N LYS A 201 11.30 -33.36 -6.42
CA LYS A 201 11.04 -32.03 -5.86
C LYS A 201 9.57 -31.86 -5.55
N VAL A 202 9.25 -31.54 -4.30
CA VAL A 202 7.92 -31.12 -3.88
C VAL A 202 7.80 -29.61 -4.09
N ARG A 203 6.70 -29.19 -4.67
CA ARG A 203 6.38 -27.76 -4.87
C ARG A 203 5.07 -27.45 -4.17
N ALA A 204 5.04 -26.33 -3.50
CA ALA A 204 3.84 -25.77 -2.92
C ALA A 204 3.82 -24.26 -3.12
N VAL A 205 2.65 -23.68 -3.04
CA VAL A 205 2.39 -22.24 -3.01
C VAL A 205 1.49 -21.95 -1.84
N ASP A 206 1.58 -20.75 -1.33
CA ASP A 206 0.69 -20.23 -0.33
C ASP A 206 0.06 -18.95 -0.88
N ALA A 207 -1.19 -18.70 -0.52
CA ALA A 207 -1.90 -17.52 -0.99
C ALA A 207 -1.68 -16.32 -0.09
N ASP A 208 -1.31 -16.57 1.17
CA ASP A 208 -1.03 -15.52 2.15
C ASP A 208 0.17 -14.65 1.76
N SER A 209 0.55 -13.71 2.60
CA SER A 209 1.65 -12.81 2.35
C SER A 209 2.79 -12.92 3.39
N GLY A 210 3.99 -12.49 3.01
CA GLY A 210 5.13 -12.38 3.91
C GLY A 210 5.53 -13.69 4.61
N TYR A 211 5.51 -13.72 5.94
CA TYR A 211 5.84 -14.91 6.72
C TYR A 211 4.77 -15.99 6.65
N ASN A 212 3.50 -15.60 6.48
CA ASN A 212 2.40 -16.55 6.34
C ASN A 212 2.57 -17.41 5.08
N ALA A 213 3.08 -16.82 3.99
CA ALA A 213 3.39 -17.54 2.74
C ALA A 213 4.81 -18.14 2.70
N TRP A 214 5.63 -17.98 3.72
CA TRP A 214 7.00 -18.50 3.69
C TRP A 214 7.03 -19.97 4.05
N LEU A 215 7.28 -20.84 3.05
CA LEU A 215 7.19 -22.28 3.19
C LEU A 215 8.51 -22.94 3.59
N SER A 216 8.39 -23.92 4.47
CA SER A 216 9.46 -24.85 4.82
C SER A 216 9.02 -26.31 4.63
N TYR A 217 9.97 -27.19 4.32
CA TYR A 217 9.74 -28.58 3.99
C TYR A 217 10.46 -29.49 4.98
N GLU A 218 9.76 -30.46 5.51
CA GLU A 218 10.29 -31.43 6.47
C GLU A 218 9.91 -32.86 6.08
N LEU A 219 10.87 -33.79 6.12
CA LEU A 219 10.61 -35.19 5.90
C LEU A 219 10.10 -35.83 7.20
N GLN A 220 8.88 -36.38 7.18
CA GLN A 220 8.37 -37.09 8.33
C GLN A 220 9.13 -38.40 8.56
N PRO A 221 9.48 -38.74 9.81
CA PRO A 221 10.13 -40.00 10.14
C PRO A 221 9.25 -41.18 9.71
N ALA A 222 9.87 -42.21 9.10
CA ALA A 222 9.18 -43.43 8.78
C ALA A 222 8.68 -44.14 10.06
N ALA A 223 7.46 -44.68 10.03
CA ALA A 223 6.96 -45.51 11.12
C ALA A 223 7.85 -46.73 11.29
N GLY A 224 8.71 -46.74 12.33
CA GLY A 224 9.65 -47.82 12.59
C GLY A 224 11.05 -47.40 12.95
N GLY A 225 11.37 -46.09 13.00
CA GLY A 225 12.61 -45.54 13.52
C GLY A 225 13.87 -45.81 12.67
N SER A 226 13.75 -46.37 11.45
CA SER A 226 14.87 -46.47 10.53
C SER A 226 15.22 -45.15 9.90
N SER A 227 16.51 -44.78 9.88
CA SER A 227 16.96 -43.58 9.21
C SER A 227 16.69 -43.65 7.71
N SER A 228 15.88 -42.74 7.19
CA SER A 228 15.61 -42.64 5.74
C SER A 228 16.92 -42.34 4.99
N PRO A 229 17.20 -43.00 3.85
CA PRO A 229 18.32 -42.65 2.99
C PRO A 229 18.10 -41.35 2.22
N PHE A 230 17.00 -40.65 2.46
CA PHE A 230 16.62 -39.40 1.79
C PHE A 230 16.52 -38.28 2.80
N ARG A 231 16.75 -37.06 2.32
CA ARG A 231 16.50 -35.80 3.02
C ARG A 231 15.77 -34.84 2.10
N VAL A 232 15.04 -33.90 2.67
CA VAL A 232 14.43 -32.80 1.93
C VAL A 232 15.16 -31.48 2.24
N GLY A 233 15.34 -30.67 1.24
CA GLY A 233 15.87 -29.31 1.41
C GLY A 233 14.84 -28.42 2.08
N LEU A 234 15.20 -27.82 3.21
CA LEU A 234 14.29 -27.09 4.10
C LEU A 234 13.44 -26.03 3.39
N TYR A 235 14.00 -25.30 2.43
CA TYR A 235 13.30 -24.23 1.69
C TYR A 235 13.19 -24.49 0.18
N THR A 236 13.81 -25.57 -0.31
CA THR A 236 13.81 -25.89 -1.74
C THR A 236 12.80 -26.95 -2.12
N GLY A 237 12.39 -27.79 -1.16
CA GLY A 237 11.54 -28.94 -1.38
C GLY A 237 12.21 -30.05 -2.19
N GLU A 238 13.53 -29.97 -2.42
CA GLU A 238 14.29 -30.97 -3.16
C GLU A 238 14.60 -32.16 -2.28
N ILE A 239 14.21 -33.36 -2.73
CA ILE A 239 14.50 -34.62 -2.06
C ILE A 239 15.77 -35.16 -2.64
N SER A 240 16.78 -35.37 -1.81
CA SER A 240 18.09 -35.89 -2.21
C SER A 240 18.53 -37.08 -1.35
N THR A 241 19.37 -37.94 -1.92
CA THR A 241 20.00 -39.06 -1.21
C THR A 241 21.01 -38.57 -0.17
N THR A 242 21.01 -39.17 1.02
CA THR A 242 22.00 -38.87 2.08
C THR A 242 23.21 -39.79 1.99
N ARG A 243 23.07 -40.97 1.37
CA ARG A 243 24.08 -41.99 1.12
C ARG A 243 23.78 -42.71 -0.19
N ALA A 244 24.73 -43.50 -0.66
CA ALA A 244 24.46 -44.46 -1.73
C ALA A 244 23.34 -45.44 -1.32
N LEU A 245 22.51 -45.81 -2.27
CA LEU A 245 21.42 -46.78 -2.06
C LEU A 245 21.94 -48.19 -2.19
N ASP A 246 21.52 -49.08 -1.30
CA ASP A 246 21.97 -50.48 -1.27
C ASP A 246 20.80 -51.46 -1.44
N GLU A 247 21.11 -52.79 -1.53
CA GLU A 247 20.09 -53.83 -1.70
C GLU A 247 19.16 -53.98 -0.47
N ALA A 248 19.62 -53.51 0.72
CA ALA A 248 18.80 -53.53 1.93
C ALA A 248 17.71 -52.44 1.92
N ASP A 249 17.87 -51.43 1.09
CA ASP A 249 16.84 -50.43 0.93
C ASP A 249 15.62 -51.02 0.20
N ALA A 250 14.43 -50.82 0.78
CA ALA A 250 13.21 -51.36 0.20
C ALA A 250 12.98 -50.86 -1.24
N PRO A 251 12.57 -51.73 -2.19
CA PRO A 251 12.43 -51.37 -3.61
C PRO A 251 11.40 -50.30 -3.86
N ARG A 252 10.47 -50.10 -2.93
CA ARG A 252 9.46 -49.01 -2.95
C ARG A 252 9.57 -48.26 -1.65
N GLN A 253 9.80 -46.96 -1.77
CA GLN A 253 9.89 -46.03 -0.64
C GLN A 253 8.73 -45.07 -0.69
N ARG A 254 8.00 -44.88 0.43
CA ARG A 254 6.98 -43.88 0.59
C ARG A 254 7.50 -42.84 1.53
N LEU A 255 7.70 -41.63 1.01
CA LEU A 255 8.13 -40.47 1.78
C LEU A 255 6.93 -39.54 2.02
N LEU A 256 6.77 -39.07 3.24
CA LEU A 256 5.82 -38.03 3.59
C LEU A 256 6.59 -36.75 3.84
N VAL A 257 6.35 -35.76 2.99
CA VAL A 257 6.96 -34.44 3.12
C VAL A 257 5.89 -33.48 3.66
N LEU A 258 6.14 -32.97 4.85
CA LEU A 258 5.33 -31.96 5.48
C LEU A 258 5.80 -30.58 4.98
N VAL A 259 4.88 -29.80 4.45
CA VAL A 259 5.07 -28.42 4.05
C VAL A 259 4.41 -27.55 5.10
N LYS A 260 5.15 -26.60 5.65
CA LYS A 260 4.69 -25.69 6.72
C LYS A 260 4.91 -24.26 6.28
N ASP A 261 3.97 -23.40 6.57
CA ASP A 261 4.19 -21.96 6.57
C ASP A 261 4.93 -21.51 7.85
N HIS A 262 5.08 -20.20 8.02
CA HIS A 262 5.67 -19.57 9.22
C HIS A 262 4.71 -18.57 9.85
N GLY A 263 3.41 -18.72 9.57
CA GLY A 263 2.36 -17.90 10.17
C GLY A 263 1.96 -18.36 11.56
N GLU A 264 0.98 -17.71 12.15
CA GLU A 264 0.42 -18.05 13.46
C GLU A 264 -1.12 -18.04 13.40
N PRO A 265 -1.77 -19.22 13.56
CA PRO A 265 -1.19 -20.55 13.81
C PRO A 265 -0.50 -21.11 12.55
N VAL A 266 0.56 -21.93 12.72
CA VAL A 266 1.23 -22.59 11.60
C VAL A 266 0.26 -23.54 10.91
N LEU A 267 0.04 -23.36 9.61
CA LEU A 267 -0.73 -24.25 8.77
C LEU A 267 0.18 -25.19 7.99
N THR A 268 -0.35 -26.34 7.57
CA THR A 268 0.48 -27.38 6.99
C THR A 268 -0.23 -28.16 5.90
N ALA A 269 0.55 -28.61 4.91
CA ALA A 269 0.12 -29.61 3.92
C ALA A 269 1.07 -30.79 3.89
N THR A 270 0.60 -31.99 3.51
CA THR A 270 1.44 -33.17 3.43
C THR A 270 1.47 -33.72 2.01
N ALA A 271 2.66 -33.79 1.43
CA ALA A 271 2.91 -34.41 0.13
C ALA A 271 3.34 -35.87 0.32
N THR A 272 2.75 -36.80 -0.46
CA THR A 272 3.22 -38.18 -0.56
C THR A 272 4.11 -38.33 -1.78
N VAL A 273 5.34 -38.80 -1.58
CA VAL A 273 6.30 -39.11 -2.65
C VAL A 273 6.58 -40.59 -2.66
N LEU A 274 6.32 -41.23 -3.79
CA LEU A 274 6.54 -42.64 -4.02
C LEU A 274 7.81 -42.81 -4.89
N LEU A 275 8.86 -43.41 -4.33
CA LEU A 275 10.08 -43.70 -5.05
C LEU A 275 10.17 -45.21 -5.33
N SER A 276 10.40 -45.56 -6.60
CA SER A 276 10.68 -46.95 -7.01
C SER A 276 12.19 -47.08 -7.31
N LEU A 277 12.89 -47.93 -6.56
CA LEU A 277 14.34 -48.15 -6.75
C LEU A 277 14.54 -49.27 -7.76
N GLU A 278 15.27 -48.98 -8.85
CA GLU A 278 15.59 -49.93 -9.91
C GLU A 278 17.10 -50.14 -9.99
N ASP A 279 17.48 -51.43 -10.21
CA ASP A 279 18.86 -51.79 -10.45
C ASP A 279 19.30 -51.43 -11.87
N SER A 280 20.46 -50.81 -12.03
CA SER A 280 21.01 -50.35 -13.31
C SER A 280 21.36 -51.47 -14.30
N GLY A 281 20.98 -52.71 -14.06
CA GLY A 281 21.41 -53.89 -14.78
C GLY A 281 20.41 -54.52 -15.76
N GLN A 282 19.17 -54.06 -15.83
CA GLN A 282 18.19 -54.57 -16.81
C GLN A 282 17.53 -53.45 -17.56
N ALA A 283 18.12 -53.15 -18.70
CA ALA A 283 17.28 -52.57 -19.76
C ALA A 283 16.08 -53.50 -19.92
N PRO A 284 14.81 -52.99 -19.88
CA PRO A 284 13.69 -53.83 -20.12
C PRO A 284 13.84 -54.44 -21.52
N LYS A 285 13.95 -55.79 -21.59
CA LYS A 285 13.79 -56.52 -22.85
C LYS A 285 12.35 -56.17 -23.31
N ALA A 286 12.26 -55.14 -24.12
CA ALA A 286 11.08 -54.88 -24.87
C ALA A 286 10.72 -56.12 -25.64
N SER A 287 9.68 -56.84 -25.24
CA SER A 287 9.00 -57.81 -26.06
C SER A 287 8.63 -57.12 -27.34
N SER A 288 9.45 -57.29 -28.34
CA SER A 288 9.14 -56.89 -29.73
C SER A 288 7.92 -57.69 -30.17
N ARG A 289 6.75 -57.13 -29.94
CA ARG A 289 5.59 -57.49 -30.69
C ARG A 289 5.20 -56.29 -31.53
N ALA A 290 5.52 -56.42 -32.78
CA ALA A 290 5.31 -55.44 -33.84
C ALA A 290 3.90 -54.88 -33.79
N LEU A 291 3.81 -53.59 -33.77
CA LEU A 291 2.79 -52.80 -34.48
C LEU A 291 3.51 -51.60 -35.05
N SER A 292 3.79 -51.74 -36.34
CA SER A 292 4.22 -50.66 -37.22
C SER A 292 3.18 -49.54 -37.17
N GLY A 293 3.65 -48.31 -36.93
CA GLY A 293 2.90 -47.10 -37.27
C GLY A 293 2.84 -46.09 -36.11
N ALA A 294 3.81 -45.24 -36.10
CA ALA A 294 3.81 -43.82 -35.76
C ALA A 294 5.18 -43.32 -35.21
N ALA A 295 6.18 -43.41 -36.08
CA ALA A 295 7.36 -42.57 -35.93
C ALA A 295 7.00 -41.20 -36.56
N GLY A 296 6.85 -40.18 -35.76
CA GLY A 296 6.61 -38.85 -36.31
C GLY A 296 6.05 -37.78 -35.40
N ALA A 297 6.36 -37.78 -34.11
CA ALA A 297 5.87 -36.68 -33.25
C ALA A 297 6.88 -36.05 -32.29
N GLU A 298 8.09 -36.61 -32.06
CA GLU A 298 9.04 -36.06 -31.10
C GLU A 298 10.13 -35.15 -31.68
N THR A 299 10.33 -35.15 -33.02
CA THR A 299 11.28 -34.22 -33.67
C THR A 299 10.67 -32.86 -33.98
N ALA A 300 9.36 -32.71 -33.99
CA ALA A 300 8.70 -31.46 -34.36
C ALA A 300 8.72 -30.38 -33.27
N LEU A 301 8.83 -30.75 -31.97
CA LEU A 301 8.81 -29.79 -30.87
C LEU A 301 10.18 -29.11 -30.65
N VAL A 302 11.28 -29.82 -30.94
CA VAL A 302 12.63 -29.24 -30.85
C VAL A 302 12.86 -28.25 -32.00
N ASP A 303 12.36 -28.56 -33.18
CA ASP A 303 12.48 -27.69 -34.36
C ASP A 303 11.66 -26.38 -34.21
N VAL A 304 10.46 -26.46 -33.63
CA VAL A 304 9.63 -25.26 -33.38
C VAL A 304 10.30 -24.28 -32.43
N ASN A 305 10.90 -24.76 -31.34
CA ASN A 305 11.63 -23.90 -30.42
C ASN A 305 12.88 -23.28 -31.03
N VAL A 306 13.62 -24.02 -31.88
CA VAL A 306 14.77 -23.52 -32.62
C VAL A 306 14.34 -22.44 -33.61
N TYR A 307 13.26 -22.67 -34.36
CA TYR A 307 12.71 -21.66 -35.30
C TYR A 307 12.20 -20.41 -34.55
N LEU A 308 11.60 -20.57 -33.38
CA LEU A 308 11.17 -19.45 -32.57
C LEU A 308 12.36 -18.60 -32.07
N ILE A 309 13.43 -19.25 -31.61
CA ILE A 309 14.67 -18.56 -31.19
C ILE A 309 15.30 -17.82 -32.37
N ILE A 310 15.39 -18.47 -33.55
CA ILE A 310 15.92 -17.85 -34.76
C ILE A 310 15.06 -16.64 -35.18
N ALA A 311 13.75 -16.75 -35.14
CA ALA A 311 12.82 -15.67 -35.43
C ALA A 311 12.99 -14.47 -34.49
N ILE A 312 13.09 -14.72 -33.20
CA ILE A 312 13.32 -13.67 -32.18
C ILE A 312 14.68 -12.99 -32.40
N CYS A 313 15.74 -13.76 -32.69
CA CYS A 313 17.06 -13.21 -32.97
C CYS A 313 17.06 -12.37 -34.26
N ALA A 314 16.35 -12.82 -35.30
CA ALA A 314 16.23 -12.09 -36.56
C ALA A 314 15.49 -10.76 -36.41
N VAL A 315 14.36 -10.74 -35.66
CA VAL A 315 13.61 -9.53 -35.38
C VAL A 315 14.43 -8.56 -34.54
N SER A 316 15.12 -9.05 -33.49
CA SER A 316 15.99 -8.24 -32.65
C SER A 316 17.15 -7.62 -33.39
N SER A 317 17.81 -8.38 -34.28
CA SER A 317 18.91 -7.87 -35.13
C SER A 317 18.44 -6.82 -36.13
N LEU A 318 17.25 -7.01 -36.70
CA LEU A 318 16.64 -6.05 -37.64
C LEU A 318 16.28 -4.74 -36.95
N LEU A 319 15.80 -4.82 -35.69
CA LEU A 319 15.50 -3.65 -34.86
C LEU A 319 16.76 -2.86 -34.50
N VAL A 320 17.86 -3.54 -34.13
CA VAL A 320 19.17 -2.91 -33.88
C VAL A 320 19.69 -2.25 -35.17
N LEU A 321 19.58 -2.93 -36.30
CA LEU A 321 20.06 -2.40 -37.58
C LEU A 321 19.27 -1.14 -38.02
N THR A 322 17.94 -1.14 -37.84
CA THR A 322 17.11 0.04 -38.14
C THR A 322 17.45 1.21 -37.22
N LEU A 323 17.75 0.94 -35.95
CA LEU A 323 18.14 1.97 -34.97
C LEU A 323 19.51 2.56 -35.28
N LEU A 324 20.47 1.73 -35.69
CA LEU A 324 21.79 2.17 -36.20
C LEU A 324 21.68 2.97 -37.49
N LEU A 325 20.85 2.53 -38.45
CA LEU A 325 20.61 3.26 -39.69
C LEU A 325 19.94 4.63 -39.40
N TYR A 326 18.95 4.65 -38.52
CA TYR A 326 18.29 5.88 -38.10
C TYR A 326 19.25 6.85 -37.45
N THR A 327 20.14 6.38 -36.53
CA THR A 327 21.17 7.23 -35.92
C THR A 327 22.20 7.70 -36.92
N ALA A 328 22.63 6.87 -37.87
CA ALA A 328 23.56 7.25 -38.93
C ALA A 328 22.96 8.31 -39.88
N LEU A 329 21.70 8.16 -40.28
CA LEU A 329 20.99 9.14 -41.10
C LEU A 329 20.77 10.47 -40.36
N ARG A 330 20.56 10.44 -39.06
CA ARG A 330 20.41 11.64 -38.27
C ARG A 330 21.73 12.38 -38.00
N CYS A 331 22.86 11.65 -37.97
CA CYS A 331 24.19 12.25 -37.85
C CYS A 331 24.74 12.78 -39.18
N SER A 332 24.14 12.37 -40.35
CA SER A 332 24.57 12.79 -41.68
C SER A 332 23.88 14.06 -42.18
N ALA A 333 23.01 14.71 -41.40
CA ALA A 333 22.41 15.97 -41.79
C ALA A 333 23.43 17.12 -41.61
N PRO A 334 23.71 17.94 -42.64
CA PRO A 334 24.65 19.04 -42.53
C PRO A 334 24.12 20.13 -41.58
N PRO A 335 25.01 20.82 -40.85
CA PRO A 335 24.59 21.87 -39.92
C PRO A 335 24.05 23.07 -40.71
N ARG A 336 22.78 23.43 -40.45
CA ARG A 336 22.23 24.71 -40.87
C ARG A 336 22.84 25.77 -39.96
N GLU A 337 23.68 26.63 -40.53
CA GLU A 337 24.13 27.87 -39.92
C GLU A 337 22.94 28.79 -39.68
N GLY A 338 22.65 29.01 -38.40
CA GLY A 338 21.72 30.03 -37.90
C GLY A 338 22.33 30.67 -36.69
N ALA A 339 22.75 31.91 -36.88
CA ALA A 339 23.40 32.75 -35.87
C ALA A 339 22.57 32.89 -34.58
N CYS A 340 23.16 32.53 -33.42
CA CYS A 340 22.67 32.92 -32.14
C CYS A 340 23.81 33.51 -31.31
N GLY A 341 23.67 34.80 -30.97
CA GLY A 341 24.51 35.50 -30.06
C GLY A 341 24.44 34.97 -28.61
N PRO A 342 25.40 35.30 -27.75
CA PRO A 342 25.50 34.69 -26.43
C PRO A 342 24.46 35.26 -25.46
N VAL A 343 23.57 34.42 -24.99
CA VAL A 343 22.66 34.71 -23.87
C VAL A 343 23.35 34.32 -22.57
N LYS A 344 23.60 35.33 -21.72
CA LYS A 344 24.17 35.16 -20.37
C LYS A 344 23.21 34.31 -19.48
N PRO A 345 23.71 33.35 -18.72
CA PRO A 345 22.89 32.60 -17.78
C PRO A 345 22.48 33.48 -16.59
N ARG A 346 21.17 33.52 -16.32
CA ARG A 346 20.61 34.17 -15.14
C ARG A 346 20.41 33.10 -14.06
N LEU A 347 21.21 33.19 -12.99
CA LEU A 347 21.05 32.45 -11.76
C LEU A 347 19.79 32.95 -11.04
N VAL A 348 18.79 32.08 -10.86
CA VAL A 348 17.68 32.34 -9.96
C VAL A 348 17.87 31.44 -8.74
N CYS A 349 18.31 32.02 -7.65
CA CYS A 349 18.24 31.41 -6.34
C CYS A 349 16.86 31.66 -5.77
N SER A 350 16.05 30.63 -5.58
CA SER A 350 14.87 30.70 -4.74
C SER A 350 15.15 30.00 -3.42
N SER A 351 15.16 30.79 -2.37
CA SER A 351 15.29 30.33 -1.00
C SER A 351 13.99 29.74 -0.47
N ALA A 352 14.16 28.69 0.31
CA ALA A 352 13.34 28.25 1.45
C ALA A 352 11.84 28.08 1.24
N LEU A 353 11.48 26.86 1.11
CA LEU A 353 10.45 26.12 1.85
C LEU A 353 10.23 24.79 1.10
N GLY A 354 10.70 23.73 1.67
CA GLY A 354 10.79 22.36 1.24
C GLY A 354 9.66 21.79 0.36
N SER A 355 9.67 22.10 -0.92
CA SER A 355 8.89 21.42 -1.91
C SER A 355 9.78 21.06 -3.09
N TRP A 356 10.04 19.76 -3.25
CA TRP A 356 10.78 19.24 -4.38
C TRP A 356 9.81 19.01 -5.54
N SER A 357 9.84 19.90 -6.53
CA SER A 357 9.18 19.65 -7.82
C SER A 357 10.21 19.16 -8.82
N TYR A 358 9.99 17.95 -9.36
CA TYR A 358 10.82 17.37 -10.40
C TYR A 358 10.31 17.86 -11.77
N SER A 359 11.03 18.79 -12.40
CA SER A 359 10.78 19.19 -13.77
C SER A 359 11.58 18.33 -14.74
N ARG A 360 10.90 17.68 -15.67
CA ARG A 360 11.42 16.68 -16.62
C ARG A 360 12.12 17.31 -17.85
N GLU A 361 12.51 18.56 -17.81
CA GLU A 361 13.17 19.18 -18.96
C GLU A 361 14.53 19.80 -18.62
N ARG A 362 15.56 19.25 -19.26
CA ARG A 362 16.96 19.67 -19.41
C ARG A 362 17.97 18.95 -18.51
N ARG A 363 18.46 17.84 -19.03
CA ARG A 363 19.83 17.40 -18.70
C ARG A 363 20.83 18.43 -19.23
N GLN A 364 21.40 19.24 -18.39
CA GLN A 364 22.66 19.92 -18.70
C GLN A 364 23.82 18.97 -18.44
N LYS A 365 24.56 18.63 -19.50
CA LYS A 365 25.86 17.98 -19.38
C LYS A 365 26.81 18.99 -18.77
N VAL A 366 27.27 18.73 -17.56
CA VAL A 366 28.43 19.38 -16.98
C VAL A 366 29.65 18.61 -17.49
N CYS A 367 30.43 19.21 -18.38
CA CYS A 367 31.76 18.71 -18.72
C CYS A 367 32.72 19.16 -17.63
N SER A 368 33.11 18.24 -16.74
CA SER A 368 34.31 18.36 -15.95
C SER A 368 35.36 17.41 -16.49
N GLY A 369 36.55 17.89 -16.69
CA GLY A 369 37.65 17.14 -17.26
C GLY A 369 38.18 16.07 -16.33
N GLU A 370 38.80 15.12 -16.99
CA GLU A 370 39.81 14.15 -16.52
C GLU A 370 39.56 13.40 -15.20
N GLY A 371 39.12 12.14 -15.37
CA GLY A 371 39.11 11.06 -14.37
C GLY A 371 38.07 9.98 -14.65
N PRO A 372 38.40 8.68 -14.48
CA PRO A 372 37.43 7.63 -14.73
C PRO A 372 36.30 7.70 -13.70
N PRO A 373 35.04 7.39 -14.10
CA PRO A 373 33.90 7.49 -13.19
C PRO A 373 34.01 6.43 -12.10
N LYS A 374 34.14 6.90 -10.86
CA LYS A 374 33.88 6.07 -9.68
C LYS A 374 32.38 5.91 -9.55
N THR A 375 31.94 4.69 -9.53
CA THR A 375 30.57 4.29 -9.20
C THR A 375 30.32 4.58 -7.72
N ASP A 376 29.71 5.72 -7.43
CA ASP A 376 29.17 5.98 -6.09
C ASP A 376 27.81 5.30 -5.97
N LEU A 377 27.80 4.17 -5.31
CA LEU A 377 26.63 3.59 -4.70
C LEU A 377 26.24 4.47 -3.51
N MET A 378 25.23 5.32 -3.70
CA MET A 378 24.57 6.00 -2.59
C MET A 378 23.75 4.98 -1.79
N ALA A 379 24.33 4.48 -0.71
CA ALA A 379 23.59 3.80 0.33
C ALA A 379 22.85 4.85 1.17
N PHE A 380 21.53 4.90 1.05
CA PHE A 380 20.71 5.65 2.00
C PHE A 380 20.61 4.84 3.29
N SER A 381 21.36 5.26 4.32
CA SER A 381 21.06 4.89 5.70
C SER A 381 20.01 5.85 6.24
N PRO A 382 18.89 5.38 6.80
CA PRO A 382 17.97 6.25 7.52
C PRO A 382 18.65 6.68 8.82
N SER A 383 18.94 7.96 8.96
CA SER A 383 19.39 8.54 10.21
C SER A 383 18.21 8.60 11.18
N LEU A 384 18.30 7.82 12.24
CA LEU A 384 17.47 7.95 13.44
C LEU A 384 17.72 9.33 14.07
N PRO A 385 16.69 10.00 14.58
CA PRO A 385 16.87 11.22 15.34
C PRO A 385 17.62 10.92 16.64
N PRO A 386 18.47 11.85 17.14
CA PRO A 386 19.21 11.64 18.37
C PRO A 386 18.25 11.57 19.56
N GLY A 387 18.36 10.50 20.35
CA GLY A 387 17.68 10.33 21.61
C GLY A 387 18.14 11.38 22.64
N PRO A 388 17.31 11.72 23.63
CA PRO A 388 17.66 12.69 24.63
C PRO A 388 18.77 12.17 25.55
N ILE A 389 19.73 13.03 25.81
CA ILE A 389 20.84 12.83 26.73
C ILE A 389 20.28 12.67 28.15
N SER A 390 20.56 11.54 28.77
CA SER A 390 20.35 11.31 30.19
C SER A 390 21.29 12.22 31.01
N GLY A 391 20.71 13.13 31.75
CA GLY A 391 21.37 13.84 32.81
C GLY A 391 20.70 13.48 34.13
N ASP A 392 21.46 12.75 34.95
CA ASP A 392 21.11 12.43 36.31
C ASP A 392 20.81 13.71 37.15
N ARG A 393 19.68 13.71 37.79
CA ARG A 393 19.56 14.34 39.12
C ARG A 393 18.35 13.77 39.87
N GLU A 394 18.65 12.99 40.88
CA GLU A 394 17.77 12.67 41.98
C GLU A 394 17.26 13.97 42.64
N GLU A 395 15.96 14.05 42.82
CA GLU A 395 15.38 14.76 43.97
C GLU A 395 14.05 14.09 44.33
N GLN A 396 14.13 13.38 45.45
CA GLN A 396 13.00 12.93 46.26
C GLN A 396 12.16 14.14 46.69
N LEU A 397 10.84 13.99 46.57
CA LEU A 397 9.93 14.60 47.55
C LEU A 397 8.61 13.83 47.62
N ASP A 398 8.28 13.53 48.84
CA ASP A 398 7.22 12.69 49.39
C ASP A 398 5.78 13.16 49.06
N VAL A 399 4.93 12.15 48.85
CA VAL A 399 3.66 11.87 49.60
C VAL A 399 2.78 13.07 49.97
N GLU A 400 1.56 13.12 49.47
CA GLU A 400 0.40 13.06 50.37
C GLU A 400 -0.90 12.75 49.61
N THR A 401 -1.53 11.68 50.02
CA THR A 401 -2.90 11.29 49.79
C THR A 401 -3.85 12.30 50.45
N ASP A 402 -4.90 12.71 49.72
CA ASP A 402 -6.19 12.93 50.37
C ASP A 402 -7.35 12.81 49.38
N LEU A 403 -8.15 11.80 49.62
CA LEU A 403 -9.56 11.71 49.23
C LEU A 403 -10.40 12.44 50.30
N PRO A 404 -11.49 13.06 49.93
CA PRO A 404 -12.69 12.75 50.68
C PRO A 404 -13.93 12.44 49.83
N ALA A 405 -14.69 11.60 50.44
CA ALA A 405 -15.93 10.98 50.08
C ALA A 405 -17.13 11.95 49.96
N LYS A 406 -18.10 11.44 49.14
CA LYS A 406 -19.57 11.55 49.27
C LYS A 406 -20.18 12.70 50.06
N VAL A 407 -21.24 13.30 49.50
CA VAL A 407 -22.63 13.25 50.03
C VAL A 407 -23.63 13.64 48.93
N SER A 408 -24.66 12.83 48.80
CA SER A 408 -25.95 12.96 48.19
C SER A 408 -26.74 14.19 48.62
N ASN A 409 -27.40 14.84 47.70
CA ASN A 409 -28.89 14.98 47.67
C ASN A 409 -29.32 15.32 46.26
#